data_ac06ad9a80e96aa546ce459c3ac9779e
#
_entry.id   ac06ad9a80e96aa546ce459c3ac9779e
#
_cell.length_a   1.000
_cell.length_b   1.000
_cell.length_c   1.000
_cell.angle_alpha   90.00
_cell.angle_beta   90.00
_cell.angle_gamma   90.00
#
_symmetry.space_group_name_H-M   'P 1'
#
loop_
_entity.id
_entity.type
_entity.pdbx_description
1 polymer ?
#
loop_
_entity_poly.entity_id
_entity_poly.type
_entity_poly.pdbx_seq_one_letter_code
_entity_poly.pdbx_strand_id
1 'polypeptide(L)'
;MSTRIVVVGGGTAGLRLAQRLPVTLLGEEAHAPYNRVLLADVLAGRYAPEVVALPEPREPVRRGVRVVGIDRAARTVACSDGEVVGYDRLVLATGSNPVLPPLRGLRGAALPEGVHSFRTLDDCLALRAVVRPGVRAVVIGGGLLGVSAARALAALGAEVVLTQQGEGLMERHLDPHASALLREHLDGLGVETHTECRVSGLRQRDGAVTAVELADGFVLDAQVVVLACGVRPRVALAREAGLDVRSGVVVDDELRTSDPYIHAIGDCAEHDGRVYGLAGPALEQADVLADVLSGTAGPRYTGTRALTRLTLGGAQPLDLAAFGEATPQPGDDVVQLTDATKGAYRKVVVRDNRLVGGVLLGDLAAVGALARAWEGDEALPEAPLLHLLTHDGGSS
;
A
#
# COMPACT_ATOMS: atom_id res chain seq x y z
N MET A 1 -24.01 25.57 -16.63
CA MET A 1 -22.75 25.81 -15.88
C MET A 1 -22.11 24.45 -15.64
N SER A 2 -20.81 24.29 -15.86
CA SER A 2 -20.13 23.03 -15.54
C SER A 2 -20.07 22.85 -14.02
N THR A 3 -20.32 21.64 -13.53
CA THR A 3 -20.22 21.29 -12.11
C THR A 3 -18.78 21.45 -11.65
N ARG A 4 -18.54 22.24 -10.60
CA ARG A 4 -17.20 22.41 -10.01
C ARG A 4 -16.88 21.24 -9.10
N ILE A 5 -15.97 20.39 -9.53
CA ILE A 5 -15.50 19.24 -8.77
C ILE A 5 -14.13 19.60 -8.16
N VAL A 6 -14.01 19.51 -6.84
CA VAL A 6 -12.76 19.70 -6.11
C VAL A 6 -12.32 18.35 -5.54
N VAL A 7 -11.05 17.97 -5.78
CA VAL A 7 -10.46 16.72 -5.29
C VAL A 7 -9.32 17.05 -4.34
N VAL A 8 -9.37 16.49 -3.13
CA VAL A 8 -8.35 16.67 -2.09
C VAL A 8 -7.47 15.44 -2.01
N GLY A 9 -6.24 15.57 -2.50
CA GLY A 9 -5.23 14.51 -2.51
C GLY A 9 -4.77 14.14 -3.92
N GLY A 10 -3.52 14.46 -4.25
CA GLY A 10 -2.86 14.21 -5.54
C GLY A 10 -2.26 12.79 -5.69
N GLY A 11 -2.70 11.82 -4.89
CA GLY A 11 -2.27 10.43 -5.00
C GLY A 11 -2.96 9.68 -6.14
N THR A 12 -2.76 8.35 -6.21
CA THR A 12 -3.25 7.47 -7.28
C THR A 12 -4.75 7.66 -7.59
N ALA A 13 -5.61 7.65 -6.56
CA ALA A 13 -7.05 7.79 -6.76
C ALA A 13 -7.45 9.19 -7.27
N GLY A 14 -6.95 10.25 -6.63
CA GLY A 14 -7.28 11.63 -7.02
C GLY A 14 -6.76 11.97 -8.41
N LEU A 15 -5.55 11.55 -8.75
CA LEU A 15 -4.99 11.72 -10.09
C LEU A 15 -5.81 10.96 -11.14
N ARG A 16 -6.19 9.70 -10.87
CA ARG A 16 -7.00 8.91 -11.81
C ARG A 16 -8.33 9.59 -12.11
N LEU A 17 -8.99 10.12 -11.08
CA LEU A 17 -10.22 10.88 -11.26
C LEU A 17 -10.00 12.15 -12.10
N ALA A 18 -8.92 12.89 -11.86
CA ALA A 18 -8.56 14.09 -12.60
C ALA A 18 -8.17 13.82 -14.07
N GLN A 19 -7.72 12.61 -14.39
CA GLN A 19 -7.48 12.19 -15.77
C GLN A 19 -8.80 11.89 -16.53
N ARG A 20 -9.88 11.58 -15.80
CA ARG A 20 -11.19 11.25 -16.38
C ARG A 20 -12.14 12.45 -16.46
N LEU A 21 -12.05 13.37 -15.50
CA LEU A 21 -12.95 14.51 -15.36
C LEU A 21 -12.19 15.82 -15.23
N PRO A 22 -12.77 16.94 -15.68
CA PRO A 22 -12.25 18.27 -15.36
C PRO A 22 -12.48 18.57 -13.88
N VAL A 23 -11.42 18.60 -13.08
CA VAL A 23 -11.47 18.82 -11.64
C VAL A 23 -10.39 19.79 -11.17
N THR A 24 -10.61 20.49 -10.07
CA THR A 24 -9.54 21.17 -9.35
C THR A 24 -8.90 20.18 -8.38
N LEU A 25 -7.67 19.72 -8.68
CA LEU A 25 -6.95 18.77 -7.85
C LEU A 25 -5.95 19.46 -6.94
N LEU A 26 -6.15 19.33 -5.62
CA LEU A 26 -5.32 19.91 -4.56
C LEU A 26 -4.42 18.83 -3.96
N GLY A 27 -3.09 18.96 -4.11
CA GLY A 27 -2.09 18.03 -3.61
C GLY A 27 -1.21 18.64 -2.53
N GLU A 28 -1.11 18.01 -1.36
CA GLU A 28 -0.27 18.46 -0.24
C GLU A 28 1.23 18.35 -0.57
N GLU A 29 1.63 17.32 -1.32
CA GLU A 29 3.02 17.10 -1.71
C GLU A 29 3.45 18.11 -2.80
N ALA A 30 4.69 18.60 -2.71
CA ALA A 30 5.28 19.49 -3.70
C ALA A 30 5.66 18.79 -5.00
N HIS A 31 5.79 17.46 -4.96
CA HIS A 31 6.14 16.62 -6.10
C HIS A 31 4.98 16.46 -7.09
N ALA A 32 5.32 16.22 -8.36
CA ALA A 32 4.36 15.69 -9.32
C ALA A 32 3.76 14.39 -8.79
N PRO A 33 2.48 14.08 -9.07
CA PRO A 33 1.93 12.78 -8.74
C PRO A 33 2.81 11.65 -9.25
N TYR A 34 3.03 10.62 -8.43
CA TYR A 34 3.97 9.56 -8.73
C TYR A 34 3.45 8.19 -8.32
N ASN A 35 4.03 7.13 -8.89
CA ASN A 35 3.72 5.76 -8.54
C ASN A 35 4.40 5.35 -7.23
N ARG A 36 3.64 5.36 -6.13
CA ARG A 36 4.15 5.00 -4.79
C ARG A 36 4.63 3.56 -4.67
N VAL A 37 4.15 2.67 -5.54
CA VAL A 37 4.59 1.26 -5.55
C VAL A 37 6.08 1.15 -5.86
N LEU A 38 6.63 2.10 -6.62
CA LEU A 38 8.04 2.13 -7.03
C LEU A 38 8.98 2.85 -6.05
N LEU A 39 8.49 3.33 -4.91
CA LEU A 39 9.35 4.07 -3.95
C LEU A 39 10.54 3.25 -3.44
N ALA A 40 10.39 1.93 -3.26
CA ALA A 40 11.50 1.08 -2.87
C ALA A 40 12.58 0.97 -3.95
N ASP A 41 12.20 1.06 -5.23
CA ASP A 41 13.14 1.05 -6.34
C ASP A 41 13.82 2.42 -6.53
N VAL A 42 13.11 3.51 -6.20
CA VAL A 42 13.72 4.85 -6.10
C VAL A 42 14.72 4.89 -4.94
N LEU A 43 14.37 4.34 -3.78
CA LEU A 43 15.27 4.23 -2.63
C LEU A 43 16.54 3.44 -3.00
N ALA A 44 16.39 2.29 -3.64
CA ALA A 44 17.49 1.46 -4.11
C ALA A 44 18.32 2.10 -5.25
N GLY A 45 17.89 3.25 -5.78
CA GLY A 45 18.58 3.93 -6.88
C GLY A 45 18.36 3.32 -8.27
N ARG A 46 17.39 2.41 -8.42
CA ARG A 46 17.03 1.80 -9.71
C ARG A 46 16.31 2.77 -10.64
N TYR A 47 15.51 3.66 -10.07
CA TYR A 47 14.84 4.73 -10.78
C TYR A 47 15.19 6.09 -10.17
N ALA A 48 15.36 7.08 -11.03
CA ALA A 48 15.36 8.46 -10.58
C ALA A 48 13.93 8.88 -10.17
N PRO A 49 13.77 9.80 -9.19
CA PRO A 49 12.45 10.24 -8.72
C PRO A 49 11.51 10.71 -9.82
N GLU A 50 12.05 11.33 -10.87
CA GLU A 50 11.30 11.87 -12.00
C GLU A 50 10.71 10.78 -12.90
N VAL A 51 11.34 9.61 -12.96
CA VAL A 51 10.91 8.48 -13.81
C VAL A 51 9.63 7.84 -13.27
N VAL A 52 9.38 7.93 -11.97
CA VAL A 52 8.18 7.36 -11.35
C VAL A 52 6.98 8.32 -11.35
N ALA A 53 7.15 9.52 -11.93
CA ALA A 53 6.05 10.46 -12.10
C ALA A 53 4.96 9.87 -13.00
N LEU A 54 3.72 10.13 -12.64
CA LEU A 54 2.55 9.71 -13.40
C LEU A 54 2.16 10.82 -14.40
N PRO A 55 1.51 10.47 -15.53
CA PRO A 55 1.03 11.44 -16.49
C PRO A 55 0.12 12.47 -15.83
N GLU A 56 0.39 13.74 -16.08
CA GLU A 56 -0.43 14.83 -15.55
C GLU A 56 -1.84 14.83 -16.17
N PRO A 57 -2.86 15.27 -15.40
CA PRO A 57 -4.21 15.45 -15.92
C PRO A 57 -4.26 16.72 -16.82
N ARG A 58 -5.40 16.92 -17.48
CA ARG A 58 -5.59 18.11 -18.36
C ARG A 58 -5.45 19.42 -17.61
N GLU A 59 -6.05 19.49 -16.40
CA GLU A 59 -5.92 20.64 -15.52
C GLU A 59 -4.72 20.42 -14.58
N PRO A 60 -3.80 21.37 -14.46
CA PRO A 60 -2.61 21.22 -13.62
C PRO A 60 -2.97 20.92 -12.15
N VAL A 61 -2.21 20.01 -11.54
CA VAL A 61 -2.30 19.72 -10.11
C VAL A 61 -1.78 20.91 -9.30
N ARG A 62 -2.57 21.41 -8.37
CA ARG A 62 -2.11 22.42 -7.41
C ARG A 62 -1.31 21.75 -6.31
N ARG A 63 0.00 21.76 -6.45
CA ARG A 63 0.96 21.08 -5.58
C ARG A 63 1.34 21.94 -4.38
N GLY A 64 1.72 21.30 -3.27
CA GLY A 64 2.10 22.00 -2.03
C GLY A 64 0.92 22.67 -1.32
N VAL A 65 -0.31 22.35 -1.71
CA VAL A 65 -1.54 22.94 -1.15
C VAL A 65 -2.26 21.89 -0.31
N ARG A 66 -2.20 22.06 1.01
CA ARG A 66 -2.93 21.23 1.95
C ARG A 66 -4.30 21.83 2.27
N VAL A 67 -5.36 21.03 2.14
CA VAL A 67 -6.69 21.41 2.65
C VAL A 67 -6.70 21.21 4.17
N VAL A 68 -7.07 22.26 4.89
CA VAL A 68 -7.06 22.32 6.35
C VAL A 68 -8.45 22.36 6.97
N GLY A 69 -9.50 22.58 6.17
CA GLY A 69 -10.88 22.60 6.66
C GLY A 69 -11.90 22.47 5.54
N ILE A 70 -13.09 21.99 5.88
CA ILE A 70 -14.25 21.89 4.98
C ILE A 70 -15.44 22.59 5.64
N ASP A 71 -16.00 23.59 4.98
CA ASP A 71 -17.30 24.16 5.33
C ASP A 71 -18.37 23.55 4.42
N ARG A 72 -19.16 22.63 4.99
CA ARG A 72 -20.22 21.91 4.27
C ARG A 72 -21.40 22.82 3.92
N ALA A 73 -21.70 23.80 4.77
CA ALA A 73 -22.83 24.72 4.55
C ALA A 73 -22.52 25.71 3.42
N ALA A 74 -21.33 26.29 3.42
CA ALA A 74 -20.86 27.17 2.37
C ALA A 74 -20.36 26.43 1.12
N ARG A 75 -20.14 25.09 1.20
CA ARG A 75 -19.52 24.25 0.17
C ARG A 75 -18.16 24.81 -0.27
N THR A 76 -17.29 24.99 0.71
CA THR A 76 -15.93 25.46 0.47
C THR A 76 -14.91 24.61 1.20
N VAL A 77 -13.68 24.59 0.69
CA VAL A 77 -12.51 24.06 1.40
C VAL A 77 -11.53 25.19 1.66
N ALA A 78 -10.96 25.22 2.86
CA ALA A 78 -9.89 26.14 3.25
C ALA A 78 -8.53 25.47 3.00
N CYS A 79 -7.63 26.19 2.33
CA CYS A 79 -6.29 25.73 2.01
C CYS A 79 -5.23 26.32 2.94
N SER A 80 -4.09 25.66 3.07
CA SER A 80 -2.97 26.09 3.93
C SER A 80 -2.30 27.40 3.49
N ASP A 81 -2.49 27.81 2.23
CA ASP A 81 -2.03 29.07 1.65
C ASP A 81 -3.01 30.25 1.90
N GLY A 82 -4.12 29.97 2.59
CA GLY A 82 -5.17 30.95 2.90
C GLY A 82 -6.26 31.07 1.85
N GLU A 83 -6.15 30.37 0.72
CA GLU A 83 -7.20 30.36 -0.30
C GLU A 83 -8.41 29.55 0.16
N VAL A 84 -9.59 29.96 -0.27
CA VAL A 84 -10.86 29.27 -0.07
C VAL A 84 -11.44 28.88 -1.43
N VAL A 85 -11.60 27.56 -1.66
CA VAL A 85 -12.06 27.01 -2.94
C VAL A 85 -13.48 26.47 -2.80
N GLY A 86 -14.40 27.02 -3.61
CA GLY A 86 -15.81 26.58 -3.64
C GLY A 86 -16.01 25.34 -4.52
N TYR A 87 -16.91 24.44 -4.10
CA TYR A 87 -17.24 23.21 -4.84
C TYR A 87 -18.75 23.00 -5.00
N ASP A 88 -19.14 22.28 -6.05
CA ASP A 88 -20.46 21.69 -6.21
C ASP A 88 -20.41 20.19 -5.85
N ARG A 89 -19.23 19.56 -6.03
CA ARG A 89 -18.88 18.21 -5.54
C ARG A 89 -17.47 18.24 -4.98
N LEU A 90 -17.31 17.62 -3.81
CA LEU A 90 -16.00 17.43 -3.17
C LEU A 90 -15.65 15.95 -3.14
N VAL A 91 -14.39 15.62 -3.43
CA VAL A 91 -13.88 14.25 -3.37
C VAL A 91 -12.68 14.21 -2.43
N LEU A 92 -12.78 13.42 -1.39
CA LEU A 92 -11.68 13.12 -0.46
C LEU A 92 -10.88 11.94 -1.01
N ALA A 93 -9.64 12.21 -1.42
CA ALA A 93 -8.66 11.23 -1.87
C ALA A 93 -7.38 11.35 -1.02
N THR A 94 -7.56 11.61 0.28
CA THR A 94 -6.50 11.99 1.23
C THR A 94 -5.53 10.84 1.56
N GLY A 95 -5.84 9.62 1.16
CA GLY A 95 -4.96 8.46 1.32
C GLY A 95 -4.82 7.99 2.77
N SER A 96 -3.62 7.55 3.13
CA SER A 96 -3.32 6.99 4.44
C SER A 96 -2.01 7.52 5.01
N ASN A 97 -1.90 7.53 6.34
CA ASN A 97 -0.69 7.87 7.09
C ASN A 97 0.03 6.60 7.55
N PRO A 98 1.37 6.60 7.68
CA PRO A 98 2.08 5.53 8.33
C PRO A 98 1.63 5.40 9.79
N VAL A 99 1.58 4.16 10.29
CA VAL A 99 1.34 3.88 11.71
C VAL A 99 2.64 4.09 12.46
N LEU A 100 2.64 5.02 13.41
CA LEU A 100 3.71 5.19 14.36
C LEU A 100 3.38 4.31 15.58
N PRO A 101 4.13 3.23 15.84
CA PRO A 101 3.87 2.36 16.96
C PRO A 101 4.18 3.07 18.29
N PRO A 102 3.50 2.70 19.39
CA PRO A 102 3.69 3.33 20.70
C PRO A 102 4.99 2.86 21.38
N LEU A 103 6.14 3.18 20.80
CA LEU A 103 7.44 2.81 21.31
C LEU A 103 7.97 3.84 22.34
N ARG A 104 8.72 3.35 23.34
CA ARG A 104 9.52 4.24 24.19
C ARG A 104 10.52 4.98 23.31
N GLY A 105 10.73 6.27 23.54
CA GLY A 105 11.60 7.10 22.71
C GLY A 105 10.97 7.60 21.39
N LEU A 106 9.73 7.22 21.07
CA LEU A 106 9.00 7.73 19.92
C LEU A 106 7.84 8.65 20.38
N ARG A 107 8.14 9.60 21.27
CA ARG A 107 7.16 10.55 21.80
C ARG A 107 7.49 11.96 21.31
N GLY A 108 6.49 12.66 20.80
CA GLY A 108 6.62 14.03 20.31
C GLY A 108 5.98 14.25 18.96
N ALA A 109 6.01 15.51 18.49
CA ALA A 109 5.44 15.91 17.20
C ALA A 109 6.36 15.56 16.00
N ALA A 110 7.67 15.38 16.25
CA ALA A 110 8.66 15.03 15.24
C ALA A 110 9.32 13.68 15.56
N LEU A 111 9.72 12.96 14.52
CA LEU A 111 10.53 11.75 14.66
C LEU A 111 11.95 12.12 15.12
N PRO A 112 12.59 11.30 15.96
CA PRO A 112 14.00 11.46 16.30
C PRO A 112 14.89 11.41 15.06
N GLU A 113 16.06 12.02 15.10
CA GLU A 113 17.04 11.92 14.02
C GLU A 113 17.41 10.45 13.77
N GLY A 114 17.50 10.07 12.50
CA GLY A 114 17.72 8.69 12.06
C GLY A 114 16.47 7.80 12.09
N VAL A 115 15.31 8.29 12.54
CA VAL A 115 14.04 7.54 12.49
C VAL A 115 13.20 8.06 11.34
N HIS A 116 12.75 7.17 10.47
CA HIS A 116 12.03 7.50 9.25
C HIS A 116 10.74 6.69 9.13
N SER A 117 9.68 7.29 8.59
CA SER A 117 8.60 6.56 7.93
C SER A 117 9.03 6.21 6.50
N PHE A 118 8.25 5.33 5.83
CA PHE A 118 8.48 5.01 4.43
C PHE A 118 7.14 4.98 3.69
N ARG A 119 6.65 6.15 3.29
CA ARG A 119 5.33 6.29 2.64
C ARG A 119 5.32 7.30 1.50
N THR A 120 6.11 8.37 1.58
CA THR A 120 6.15 9.46 0.62
C THR A 120 7.47 9.50 -0.13
N LEU A 121 7.51 10.28 -1.22
CA LEU A 121 8.77 10.52 -1.93
C LEU A 121 9.77 11.29 -1.05
N ASP A 122 9.29 12.22 -0.22
CA ASP A 122 10.14 12.92 0.75
C ASP A 122 10.75 11.95 1.77
N ASP A 123 9.97 11.00 2.30
CA ASP A 123 10.52 9.94 3.18
C ASP A 123 11.63 9.15 2.46
N CYS A 124 11.39 8.78 1.21
CA CYS A 124 12.34 8.04 0.37
C CYS A 124 13.65 8.83 0.16
N LEU A 125 13.54 10.11 -0.20
CA LEU A 125 14.70 10.98 -0.44
C LEU A 125 15.47 11.26 0.86
N ALA A 126 14.78 11.49 1.96
CA ALA A 126 15.39 11.67 3.28
C ALA A 126 16.16 10.42 3.71
N LEU A 127 15.58 9.23 3.53
CA LEU A 127 16.23 7.96 3.80
C LEU A 127 17.50 7.79 2.93
N ARG A 128 17.36 8.02 1.63
CA ARG A 128 18.47 7.92 0.68
C ARG A 128 19.62 8.89 1.00
N ALA A 129 19.30 10.05 1.56
CA ALA A 129 20.31 11.04 1.96
C ALA A 129 21.21 10.59 3.13
N VAL A 130 20.73 9.71 4.02
CA VAL A 130 21.45 9.28 5.22
C VAL A 130 22.05 7.88 5.10
N VAL A 131 21.50 7.01 4.26
CA VAL A 131 22.00 5.64 4.10
C VAL A 131 23.28 5.61 3.28
N ARG A 132 24.28 4.89 3.79
CA ARG A 132 25.60 4.66 3.17
C ARG A 132 26.00 3.19 3.41
N PRO A 133 26.91 2.63 2.62
CA PRO A 133 27.45 1.30 2.88
C PRO A 133 27.98 1.16 4.32
N GLY A 134 27.60 0.07 5.00
CA GLY A 134 27.96 -0.21 6.39
C GLY A 134 27.12 0.52 7.44
N VAL A 135 26.12 1.34 7.06
CA VAL A 135 25.14 1.89 8.01
C VAL A 135 24.28 0.77 8.57
N ARG A 136 24.15 0.71 9.90
CA ARG A 136 23.26 -0.24 10.57
C ARG A 136 21.83 0.30 10.56
N ALA A 137 20.96 -0.42 9.87
CA ALA A 137 19.56 -0.05 9.68
C ALA A 137 18.63 -1.13 10.26
N VAL A 138 17.66 -0.71 11.06
CA VAL A 138 16.60 -1.59 11.57
C VAL A 138 15.28 -1.20 10.93
N VAL A 139 14.63 -2.16 10.25
CA VAL A 139 13.28 -2.00 9.71
C VAL A 139 12.29 -2.67 10.66
N ILE A 140 11.33 -1.90 11.16
CA ILE A 140 10.32 -2.39 12.10
C ILE A 140 9.02 -2.67 11.34
N GLY A 141 8.68 -3.96 11.18
CA GLY A 141 7.49 -4.47 10.49
C GLY A 141 7.81 -5.20 9.20
N GLY A 142 7.48 -6.50 9.15
CA GLY A 142 7.73 -7.43 8.04
C GLY A 142 6.59 -7.51 7.02
N GLY A 143 5.75 -6.47 6.90
CA GLY A 143 4.75 -6.37 5.85
C GLY A 143 5.32 -5.92 4.50
N LEU A 144 4.46 -5.72 3.50
CA LEU A 144 4.83 -5.35 2.12
C LEU A 144 5.85 -4.20 2.05
N LEU A 145 5.59 -3.10 2.77
CA LEU A 145 6.48 -1.93 2.76
C LEU A 145 7.80 -2.19 3.47
N GLY A 146 7.77 -2.96 4.58
CA GLY A 146 8.97 -3.28 5.34
C GLY A 146 9.92 -4.19 4.57
N VAL A 147 9.41 -5.25 3.96
CA VAL A 147 10.16 -6.13 3.06
C VAL A 147 10.80 -5.35 1.91
N SER A 148 10.00 -4.47 1.27
CA SER A 148 10.49 -3.63 0.17
C SER A 148 11.57 -2.65 0.62
N ALA A 149 11.40 -2.02 1.79
CA ALA A 149 12.38 -1.09 2.36
C ALA A 149 13.67 -1.81 2.77
N ALA A 150 13.57 -2.97 3.44
CA ALA A 150 14.73 -3.75 3.86
C ALA A 150 15.59 -4.17 2.66
N ARG A 151 14.97 -4.71 1.61
CA ARG A 151 15.67 -5.02 0.35
C ARG A 151 16.34 -3.78 -0.25
N ALA A 152 15.65 -2.64 -0.29
CA ALA A 152 16.19 -1.43 -0.88
C ALA A 152 17.39 -0.88 -0.09
N LEU A 153 17.36 -0.95 1.23
CA LEU A 153 18.46 -0.55 2.11
C LEU A 153 19.67 -1.48 1.95
N ALA A 154 19.45 -2.79 1.88
CA ALA A 154 20.51 -3.77 1.62
C ALA A 154 21.16 -3.53 0.24
N ALA A 155 20.39 -3.18 -0.78
CA ALA A 155 20.91 -2.82 -2.09
C ALA A 155 21.79 -1.55 -2.09
N LEU A 156 21.62 -0.66 -1.09
CA LEU A 156 22.49 0.49 -0.85
C LEU A 156 23.73 0.15 -0.01
N GLY A 157 23.90 -1.13 0.39
CA GLY A 157 25.02 -1.61 1.20
C GLY A 157 24.87 -1.38 2.69
N ALA A 158 23.67 -1.09 3.19
CA ALA A 158 23.40 -1.03 4.63
C ALA A 158 23.41 -2.44 5.24
N GLU A 159 23.80 -2.54 6.52
CA GLU A 159 23.62 -3.72 7.36
C GLU A 159 22.18 -3.70 7.89
N VAL A 160 21.32 -4.54 7.36
CA VAL A 160 19.88 -4.46 7.59
C VAL A 160 19.38 -5.57 8.50
N VAL A 161 18.68 -5.20 9.57
CA VAL A 161 17.87 -6.10 10.39
C VAL A 161 16.40 -5.77 10.18
N LEU A 162 15.60 -6.76 9.77
CA LEU A 162 14.15 -6.66 9.66
C LEU A 162 13.49 -7.36 10.84
N THR A 163 12.73 -6.62 11.63
CA THR A 163 11.98 -7.17 12.77
C THR A 163 10.51 -7.29 12.45
N GLN A 164 9.90 -8.44 12.80
CA GLN A 164 8.49 -8.72 12.63
C GLN A 164 7.90 -9.30 13.92
N GLN A 165 6.77 -8.74 14.38
CA GLN A 165 6.11 -9.20 15.61
C GLN A 165 5.42 -10.56 15.45
N GLY A 166 4.88 -10.86 14.27
CA GLY A 166 4.24 -12.12 13.95
C GLY A 166 5.24 -13.22 13.58
N GLU A 167 4.73 -14.42 13.34
CA GLU A 167 5.51 -15.62 13.03
C GLU A 167 6.17 -15.57 11.65
N GLY A 168 5.58 -14.81 10.70
CA GLY A 168 6.03 -14.77 9.32
C GLY A 168 6.07 -13.38 8.70
N LEU A 169 6.81 -13.27 7.60
CA LEU A 169 6.80 -12.09 6.76
C LEU A 169 5.52 -12.07 5.91
N MET A 170 4.93 -10.88 5.73
CA MET A 170 3.72 -10.67 4.93
C MET A 170 2.57 -11.62 5.31
N GLU A 171 2.43 -12.00 6.56
CA GLU A 171 1.48 -13.01 7.08
C GLU A 171 0.00 -12.76 6.72
N ARG A 172 -0.36 -11.53 6.34
CA ARG A 172 -1.70 -11.20 5.82
C ARG A 172 -1.93 -11.65 4.37
N HIS A 173 -0.86 -12.01 3.66
CA HIS A 173 -0.88 -12.32 2.24
C HIS A 173 -0.29 -13.69 1.93
N LEU A 174 0.67 -14.14 2.74
CA LEU A 174 1.42 -15.36 2.53
C LEU A 174 1.07 -16.41 3.56
N ASP A 175 1.08 -17.66 3.14
CA ASP A 175 1.10 -18.79 4.05
C ASP A 175 2.52 -18.99 4.65
N PRO A 176 2.67 -19.83 5.68
CA PRO A 176 3.96 -20.04 6.34
C PRO A 176 5.08 -20.49 5.40
N HIS A 177 4.76 -21.31 4.38
CA HIS A 177 5.78 -21.81 3.43
C HIS A 177 6.28 -20.68 2.52
N ALA A 178 5.38 -19.92 1.91
CA ALA A 178 5.75 -18.76 1.09
C ALA A 178 6.50 -17.69 1.91
N SER A 179 6.10 -17.48 3.17
CA SER A 179 6.79 -16.58 4.09
C SER A 179 8.23 -17.03 4.38
N ALA A 180 8.46 -18.35 4.56
CA ALA A 180 9.79 -18.91 4.76
C ALA A 180 10.68 -18.71 3.52
N LEU A 181 10.15 -18.96 2.32
CA LEU A 181 10.89 -18.73 1.07
C LEU A 181 11.23 -17.25 0.87
N LEU A 182 10.31 -16.33 1.23
CA LEU A 182 10.58 -14.91 1.19
C LEU A 182 11.71 -14.52 2.17
N ARG A 183 11.73 -15.11 3.37
CA ARG A 183 12.80 -14.88 4.34
C ARG A 183 14.15 -15.40 3.81
N GLU A 184 14.21 -16.61 3.27
CA GLU A 184 15.43 -17.15 2.65
C GLU A 184 15.96 -16.24 1.54
N HIS A 185 15.05 -15.70 0.72
CA HIS A 185 15.44 -14.74 -0.32
C HIS A 185 16.05 -13.46 0.27
N LEU A 186 15.47 -12.90 1.32
CA LEU A 186 15.98 -11.71 2.00
C LEU A 186 17.34 -11.99 2.69
N ASP A 187 17.48 -13.14 3.33
CA ASP A 187 18.73 -13.58 3.93
C ASP A 187 19.84 -13.68 2.86
N GLY A 188 19.52 -14.21 1.67
CA GLY A 188 20.41 -14.24 0.51
C GLY A 188 20.80 -12.85 -0.02
N LEU A 189 20.02 -11.81 0.28
CA LEU A 189 20.33 -10.41 -0.02
C LEU A 189 21.09 -9.70 1.12
N GLY A 190 21.40 -10.41 2.21
CA GLY A 190 22.10 -9.85 3.37
C GLY A 190 21.18 -9.11 4.36
N VAL A 191 19.88 -9.38 4.33
CA VAL A 191 18.93 -8.87 5.32
C VAL A 191 18.77 -9.90 6.44
N GLU A 192 19.19 -9.57 7.65
CA GLU A 192 18.92 -10.40 8.83
C GLU A 192 17.46 -10.26 9.25
N THR A 193 16.72 -11.37 9.38
CA THR A 193 15.29 -11.34 9.68
C THR A 193 14.97 -11.95 11.04
N HIS A 194 14.33 -11.17 11.92
CA HIS A 194 13.84 -11.59 13.23
C HIS A 194 12.30 -11.59 13.22
N THR A 195 11.69 -12.76 13.22
CA THR A 195 10.25 -12.97 13.44
C THR A 195 9.95 -13.21 14.92
N GLU A 196 8.65 -13.15 15.32
CA GLU A 196 8.21 -13.26 16.71
C GLU A 196 8.89 -12.25 17.65
N CYS A 197 9.32 -11.13 17.08
CA CYS A 197 10.19 -10.16 17.69
C CYS A 197 9.48 -8.82 17.84
N ARG A 198 9.10 -8.48 19.08
CA ARG A 198 8.42 -7.23 19.39
C ARG A 198 9.43 -6.16 19.77
N VAL A 199 9.41 -5.03 19.08
CA VAL A 199 10.15 -3.84 19.47
C VAL A 199 9.41 -3.14 20.62
N SER A 200 10.14 -2.77 21.68
CA SER A 200 9.64 -2.08 22.87
C SER A 200 10.02 -0.60 22.95
N GLY A 201 11.12 -0.21 22.30
CA GLY A 201 11.57 1.17 22.35
C GLY A 201 12.77 1.49 21.46
N LEU A 202 13.09 2.77 21.41
CA LEU A 202 14.26 3.33 20.73
C LEU A 202 15.19 3.97 21.79
N ARG A 203 16.48 3.66 21.72
CA ARG A 203 17.51 4.38 22.48
C ARG A 203 18.00 5.55 21.66
N GLN A 204 18.23 6.66 22.34
CA GLN A 204 18.67 7.90 21.72
C GLN A 204 19.82 8.51 22.51
N ARG A 205 20.69 9.22 21.79
CA ARG A 205 21.71 10.11 22.36
C ARG A 205 21.67 11.41 21.57
N ASP A 206 21.58 12.53 22.28
CA ASP A 206 21.53 13.87 21.67
C ASP A 206 20.46 14.07 20.61
N GLY A 207 19.31 13.39 20.76
CA GLY A 207 18.17 13.45 19.82
C GLY A 207 18.23 12.48 18.64
N ALA A 208 19.37 11.80 18.42
CA ALA A 208 19.55 10.80 17.36
C ALA A 208 19.35 9.37 17.88
N VAL A 209 18.76 8.50 17.05
CA VAL A 209 18.63 7.07 17.38
C VAL A 209 20.00 6.39 17.41
N THR A 210 20.21 5.53 18.41
CA THR A 210 21.46 4.74 18.55
C THR A 210 21.19 3.24 18.61
N ALA A 211 19.99 2.83 19.00
CA ALA A 211 19.61 1.42 19.03
C ALA A 211 18.09 1.23 19.09
N VAL A 212 17.65 0.03 18.71
CA VAL A 212 16.30 -0.50 18.89
C VAL A 212 16.31 -1.52 20.02
N GLU A 213 15.38 -1.39 20.97
CA GLU A 213 15.25 -2.29 22.10
C GLU A 213 14.07 -3.23 21.88
N LEU A 214 14.30 -4.52 22.02
CA LEU A 214 13.29 -5.56 21.90
C LEU A 214 12.60 -5.82 23.25
N ALA A 215 11.47 -6.51 23.21
CA ALA A 215 10.67 -6.76 24.42
C ALA A 215 11.33 -7.74 25.39
N ASP A 216 12.21 -8.62 24.91
CA ASP A 216 13.02 -9.55 25.68
C ASP A 216 14.29 -8.91 26.29
N GLY A 217 14.53 -7.62 26.00
CA GLY A 217 15.68 -6.86 26.47
C GLY A 217 16.89 -6.87 25.52
N PHE A 218 16.83 -7.62 24.41
CA PHE A 218 17.88 -7.56 23.40
C PHE A 218 17.95 -6.18 22.76
N VAL A 219 19.15 -5.77 22.35
CA VAL A 219 19.40 -4.43 21.81
C VAL A 219 20.10 -4.55 20.47
N LEU A 220 19.46 -4.01 19.44
CA LEU A 220 19.99 -3.90 18.09
C LEU A 220 20.57 -2.50 17.89
N ASP A 221 21.86 -2.39 17.69
CA ASP A 221 22.47 -1.12 17.32
C ASP A 221 21.90 -0.61 16.00
N ALA A 222 21.53 0.66 15.95
CA ALA A 222 20.92 1.26 14.76
C ALA A 222 21.31 2.74 14.63
N GLN A 223 21.71 3.13 13.43
CA GLN A 223 21.89 4.52 13.01
C GLN A 223 20.68 5.02 12.21
N VAL A 224 19.96 4.08 11.59
CA VAL A 224 18.74 4.33 10.83
C VAL A 224 17.66 3.35 11.29
N VAL A 225 16.46 3.87 11.54
CA VAL A 225 15.29 3.06 11.87
C VAL A 225 14.18 3.41 10.89
N VAL A 226 13.61 2.40 10.23
CA VAL A 226 12.47 2.56 9.33
C VAL A 226 11.21 1.99 9.96
N LEU A 227 10.20 2.82 10.16
CA LEU A 227 8.90 2.44 10.70
C LEU A 227 7.98 1.97 9.56
N ALA A 228 7.79 0.66 9.43
CA ALA A 228 6.96 0.00 8.41
C ALA A 228 5.80 -0.80 9.04
N CYS A 229 5.21 -0.27 10.13
CA CYS A 229 4.19 -0.93 10.94
C CYS A 229 2.77 -0.88 10.34
N GLY A 230 2.66 -0.65 9.04
CA GLY A 230 1.40 -0.50 8.32
C GLY A 230 0.94 0.94 8.17
N VAL A 231 -0.25 1.10 7.63
CA VAL A 231 -0.86 2.40 7.37
C VAL A 231 -2.27 2.46 7.95
N ARG A 232 -2.77 3.67 8.18
CA ARG A 232 -4.15 3.93 8.57
C ARG A 232 -4.75 5.04 7.71
N PRO A 233 -6.04 4.97 7.36
CA PRO A 233 -6.73 6.01 6.60
C PRO A 233 -6.56 7.40 7.19
N ARG A 234 -6.35 8.40 6.34
CA ARG A 234 -6.26 9.80 6.72
C ARG A 234 -7.67 10.40 6.76
N VAL A 235 -8.29 10.35 7.93
CA VAL A 235 -9.70 10.71 8.14
C VAL A 235 -9.92 11.98 8.94
N ALA A 236 -8.88 12.67 9.41
CA ALA A 236 -9.00 13.83 10.29
C ALA A 236 -9.89 14.92 9.67
N LEU A 237 -9.62 15.32 8.43
CA LEU A 237 -10.37 16.33 7.71
C LEU A 237 -11.88 15.98 7.58
N ALA A 238 -12.19 14.71 7.29
CA ALA A 238 -13.58 14.22 7.21
C ALA A 238 -14.27 14.27 8.58
N ARG A 239 -13.57 13.84 9.63
CA ARG A 239 -14.08 13.82 11.01
C ARG A 239 -14.36 15.24 11.53
N GLU A 240 -13.43 16.17 11.29
CA GLU A 240 -13.59 17.58 11.68
C GLU A 240 -14.74 18.26 10.92
N ALA A 241 -15.01 17.83 9.69
CA ALA A 241 -16.17 18.26 8.92
C ALA A 241 -17.49 17.58 9.35
N GLY A 242 -17.48 16.67 10.34
CA GLY A 242 -18.67 15.96 10.82
C GLY A 242 -19.21 14.91 9.84
N LEU A 243 -18.35 14.31 9.02
CA LEU A 243 -18.70 13.16 8.18
C LEU A 243 -18.58 11.86 8.98
N ASP A 244 -19.31 10.84 8.56
CA ASP A 244 -19.25 9.51 9.18
C ASP A 244 -17.90 8.84 8.93
N VAL A 245 -17.21 8.50 10.04
CA VAL A 245 -15.88 7.91 10.03
C VAL A 245 -15.84 6.72 10.99
N ARG A 246 -15.35 5.58 10.51
CA ARG A 246 -14.99 4.42 11.32
C ARG A 246 -13.49 4.14 11.17
N SER A 247 -13.12 3.03 10.51
CA SER A 247 -11.72 2.78 10.11
C SER A 247 -11.28 3.73 8.99
N GLY A 248 -12.19 4.05 8.07
CA GLY A 248 -12.07 5.02 7.00
C GLY A 248 -13.22 6.03 6.99
N VAL A 249 -13.30 6.86 5.98
CA VAL A 249 -14.47 7.69 5.67
C VAL A 249 -15.53 6.77 5.08
N VAL A 250 -16.68 6.62 5.75
CA VAL A 250 -17.73 5.69 5.33
C VAL A 250 -18.38 6.18 4.04
N VAL A 251 -18.49 5.28 3.05
CA VAL A 251 -19.12 5.57 1.76
C VAL A 251 -20.12 4.49 1.37
N ASP A 252 -21.11 4.88 0.56
CA ASP A 252 -22.06 3.98 -0.09
C ASP A 252 -21.50 3.42 -1.42
N ASP A 253 -22.34 2.66 -2.17
CA ASP A 253 -21.97 2.07 -3.46
C ASP A 253 -21.72 3.12 -4.57
N GLU A 254 -22.13 4.37 -4.38
CA GLU A 254 -21.81 5.50 -5.26
C GLU A 254 -20.57 6.28 -4.75
N LEU A 255 -19.85 5.70 -3.76
CA LEU A 255 -18.69 6.30 -3.09
C LEU A 255 -19.01 7.66 -2.43
N ARG A 256 -20.28 7.87 -2.05
CA ARG A 256 -20.79 9.06 -1.39
C ARG A 256 -20.69 8.89 0.12
N THR A 257 -20.29 9.95 0.80
CA THR A 257 -20.23 9.99 2.27
C THR A 257 -21.62 10.26 2.86
N SER A 258 -21.70 10.47 4.17
CA SER A 258 -22.93 10.95 4.84
C SER A 258 -23.40 12.33 4.37
N ASP A 259 -22.59 13.03 3.55
CA ASP A 259 -22.98 14.28 2.88
C ASP A 259 -23.19 14.01 1.39
N PRO A 260 -24.35 14.36 0.80
CA PRO A 260 -24.67 14.06 -0.61
C PRO A 260 -23.80 14.80 -1.63
N TYR A 261 -23.02 15.77 -1.21
CA TYR A 261 -22.12 16.54 -2.07
C TYR A 261 -20.66 16.15 -1.92
N ILE A 262 -20.35 15.23 -0.97
CA ILE A 262 -18.98 14.81 -0.65
C ILE A 262 -18.84 13.31 -0.88
N HIS A 263 -17.79 12.92 -1.58
CA HIS A 263 -17.39 11.55 -1.87
C HIS A 263 -16.03 11.26 -1.26
N ALA A 264 -15.68 9.97 -1.11
CA ALA A 264 -14.34 9.57 -0.72
C ALA A 264 -13.89 8.34 -1.52
N ILE A 265 -12.60 8.33 -1.91
CA ILE A 265 -11.97 7.26 -2.71
C ILE A 265 -10.54 6.97 -2.25
N GLY A 266 -10.05 5.78 -2.58
CA GLY A 266 -8.71 5.32 -2.25
C GLY A 266 -8.56 4.92 -0.78
N ASP A 267 -7.33 4.99 -0.27
CA ASP A 267 -6.99 4.47 1.07
C ASP A 267 -7.73 5.15 2.22
N CYS A 268 -8.34 6.32 2.02
CA CYS A 268 -9.12 6.98 3.07
C CYS A 268 -10.57 6.51 3.13
N ALA A 269 -11.10 5.88 2.09
CA ALA A 269 -12.48 5.43 2.01
C ALA A 269 -12.71 4.07 2.68
N GLU A 270 -13.85 3.92 3.34
CA GLU A 270 -14.35 2.66 3.89
C GLU A 270 -15.68 2.32 3.22
N HIS A 271 -15.68 1.28 2.38
CA HIS A 271 -16.87 0.75 1.72
C HIS A 271 -17.20 -0.63 2.30
N ASP A 272 -18.44 -0.84 2.69
CA ASP A 272 -18.93 -2.09 3.29
C ASP A 272 -18.01 -2.62 4.41
N GLY A 273 -17.56 -1.74 5.30
CA GLY A 273 -16.66 -2.05 6.41
C GLY A 273 -15.22 -2.38 6.01
N ARG A 274 -14.84 -2.20 4.75
CA ARG A 274 -13.50 -2.53 4.22
C ARG A 274 -12.71 -1.29 3.83
N VAL A 275 -11.43 -1.29 4.21
CA VAL A 275 -10.41 -0.35 3.75
C VAL A 275 -9.32 -1.17 3.05
N TYR A 276 -8.96 -0.81 1.84
CA TYR A 276 -8.10 -1.66 0.99
C TYR A 276 -6.59 -1.39 1.14
N GLY A 277 -6.19 -0.12 1.10
CA GLY A 277 -4.77 0.25 1.19
C GLY A 277 -3.92 -0.19 -0.01
N LEU A 278 -4.52 -0.38 -1.18
CA LEU A 278 -3.88 -0.88 -2.40
C LEU A 278 -4.21 0.02 -3.60
N ALA A 279 -3.33 0.04 -4.60
CA ALA A 279 -3.50 0.88 -5.80
C ALA A 279 -4.66 0.42 -6.70
N GLY A 280 -4.87 -0.88 -6.87
CA GLY A 280 -5.95 -1.43 -7.69
C GLY A 280 -7.33 -0.92 -7.28
N PRO A 281 -7.77 -1.17 -6.03
CA PRO A 281 -9.02 -0.62 -5.51
C PRO A 281 -9.13 0.90 -5.63
N ALA A 282 -8.04 1.62 -5.41
CA ALA A 282 -8.04 3.08 -5.53
C ALA A 282 -8.30 3.57 -6.96
N LEU A 283 -7.79 2.86 -7.96
CA LEU A 283 -8.06 3.14 -9.38
C LEU A 283 -9.50 2.81 -9.76
N GLU A 284 -9.99 1.64 -9.35
CA GLU A 284 -11.36 1.20 -9.62
C GLU A 284 -12.40 2.15 -9.00
N GLN A 285 -12.22 2.53 -7.73
CA GLN A 285 -13.07 3.52 -7.07
C GLN A 285 -13.07 4.86 -7.81
N ALA A 286 -11.91 5.31 -8.31
CA ALA A 286 -11.83 6.54 -9.08
C ALA A 286 -12.56 6.43 -10.42
N ASP A 287 -12.49 5.27 -11.08
CA ASP A 287 -13.20 5.02 -12.35
C ASP A 287 -14.72 4.97 -12.14
N VAL A 288 -15.20 4.23 -11.13
CA VAL A 288 -16.63 4.20 -10.77
C VAL A 288 -17.13 5.60 -10.42
N LEU A 289 -16.38 6.34 -9.59
CA LEU A 289 -16.78 7.71 -9.21
C LEU A 289 -16.81 8.66 -10.41
N ALA A 290 -15.89 8.51 -11.36
CA ALA A 290 -15.92 9.30 -12.59
C ALA A 290 -17.23 9.09 -13.37
N ASP A 291 -17.68 7.85 -13.48
CA ASP A 291 -18.93 7.51 -14.16
C ASP A 291 -20.16 8.03 -13.40
N VAL A 292 -20.19 7.89 -12.07
CA VAL A 292 -21.22 8.47 -11.18
C VAL A 292 -21.32 10.00 -11.36
N LEU A 293 -20.19 10.71 -11.30
CA LEU A 293 -20.17 12.17 -11.41
C LEU A 293 -20.45 12.68 -12.83
N SER A 294 -20.24 11.84 -13.85
CA SER A 294 -20.63 12.14 -15.24
C SER A 294 -22.13 11.92 -15.52
N GLY A 295 -22.88 11.38 -14.56
CA GLY A 295 -24.29 11.08 -14.73
C GLY A 295 -24.55 9.81 -15.56
N THR A 296 -23.57 8.94 -15.71
CA THR A 296 -23.76 7.63 -16.34
C THR A 296 -24.64 6.76 -15.44
N ALA A 297 -25.75 6.28 -15.97
CA ALA A 297 -26.69 5.48 -15.20
C ALA A 297 -26.09 4.10 -14.86
N GLY A 298 -26.05 3.75 -13.57
CA GLY A 298 -25.84 2.39 -13.11
C GLY A 298 -24.48 2.02 -12.50
N PRO A 299 -23.36 2.79 -12.61
CA PRO A 299 -22.12 2.36 -12.01
C PRO A 299 -22.24 2.35 -10.47
N ARG A 300 -21.91 1.22 -9.89
CA ARG A 300 -21.85 1.02 -8.44
C ARG A 300 -20.57 0.31 -8.09
N TYR A 301 -19.95 0.76 -7.03
CA TYR A 301 -18.81 0.07 -6.46
C TYR A 301 -19.29 -1.07 -5.57
N THR A 302 -18.99 -2.29 -5.95
CA THR A 302 -19.41 -3.51 -5.22
C THR A 302 -18.27 -4.12 -4.40
N GLY A 303 -17.19 -3.36 -4.24
CA GLY A 303 -15.93 -3.83 -3.65
C GLY A 303 -14.96 -4.33 -4.71
N THR A 304 -13.69 -4.41 -4.34
CA THR A 304 -12.62 -4.91 -5.21
C THR A 304 -12.07 -6.21 -4.67
N ARG A 305 -11.95 -7.21 -5.54
CA ARG A 305 -11.15 -8.40 -5.29
C ARG A 305 -9.69 -8.06 -5.61
N ALA A 306 -8.94 -7.64 -4.59
CA ALA A 306 -7.61 -7.08 -4.78
C ALA A 306 -6.51 -8.14 -4.83
N LEU A 307 -5.74 -8.14 -5.91
CA LEU A 307 -4.50 -8.89 -6.05
C LEU A 307 -3.33 -8.07 -5.48
N THR A 308 -2.62 -8.62 -4.52
CA THR A 308 -1.35 -8.07 -4.04
C THR A 308 -0.21 -8.58 -4.91
N ARG A 309 0.56 -7.69 -5.51
CA ARG A 309 1.79 -8.03 -6.24
C ARG A 309 2.97 -7.30 -5.63
N LEU A 310 4.09 -7.99 -5.55
CA LEU A 310 5.37 -7.45 -5.11
C LEU A 310 6.48 -7.99 -5.99
N THR A 311 7.26 -7.10 -6.58
CA THR A 311 8.50 -7.44 -7.27
C THR A 311 9.67 -6.93 -6.45
N LEU A 312 10.44 -7.84 -5.89
CA LEU A 312 11.71 -7.56 -5.24
C LEU A 312 12.80 -7.60 -6.30
N GLY A 313 13.02 -6.48 -6.98
CA GLY A 313 14.01 -6.41 -8.04
C GLY A 313 15.44 -6.36 -7.48
N GLY A 314 16.45 -6.71 -8.31
CA GLY A 314 17.86 -6.74 -7.94
C GLY A 314 18.62 -7.75 -8.77
N ALA A 315 19.80 -8.17 -8.30
CA ALA A 315 20.60 -9.22 -8.94
C ALA A 315 19.91 -10.58 -8.92
N GLN A 316 19.09 -10.82 -7.91
CA GLN A 316 18.22 -11.98 -7.79
C GLN A 316 16.77 -11.47 -7.61
N PRO A 317 16.03 -11.25 -8.69
CA PRO A 317 14.67 -10.77 -8.59
C PRO A 317 13.74 -11.86 -8.06
N LEU A 318 12.78 -11.48 -7.22
CA LEU A 318 11.72 -12.34 -6.75
C LEU A 318 10.38 -11.66 -7.01
N ASP A 319 9.53 -12.31 -7.78
CA ASP A 319 8.15 -11.89 -8.01
C ASP A 319 7.20 -12.66 -7.08
N LEU A 320 6.22 -11.94 -6.55
CA LEU A 320 5.22 -12.49 -5.64
C LEU A 320 3.85 -11.96 -6.01
N ALA A 321 2.86 -12.85 -5.98
CA ALA A 321 1.45 -12.51 -6.09
C ALA A 321 0.64 -13.28 -5.05
N ALA A 322 -0.31 -12.60 -4.40
CA ALA A 322 -1.23 -13.21 -3.45
C ALA A 322 -2.62 -12.58 -3.59
N PHE A 323 -3.65 -13.40 -3.49
CA PHE A 323 -5.04 -12.97 -3.60
C PHE A 323 -5.97 -13.85 -2.75
N GLY A 324 -7.09 -13.28 -2.32
CA GLY A 324 -8.12 -13.99 -1.59
C GLY A 324 -7.64 -14.63 -0.28
N GLU A 325 -8.21 -15.77 0.06
CA GLU A 325 -7.94 -16.54 1.28
C GLU A 325 -6.84 -17.59 0.99
N ALA A 326 -5.58 -17.26 1.29
CA ALA A 326 -4.45 -18.19 1.09
C ALA A 326 -4.39 -19.30 2.15
N THR A 327 -5.07 -19.13 3.29
CA THR A 327 -5.18 -20.14 4.35
C THR A 327 -6.44 -20.97 4.14
N PRO A 328 -6.31 -22.30 3.88
CA PRO A 328 -7.46 -23.15 3.63
C PRO A 328 -8.30 -23.37 4.90
N GLN A 329 -9.60 -23.53 4.71
CA GLN A 329 -10.54 -23.96 5.76
C GLN A 329 -10.79 -25.49 5.65
N PRO A 330 -11.33 -26.12 6.70
CA PRO A 330 -11.71 -27.52 6.62
C PRO A 330 -12.70 -27.79 5.48
N GLY A 331 -12.36 -28.71 4.58
CA GLY A 331 -13.16 -29.03 3.39
C GLY A 331 -12.73 -28.32 2.10
N ASP A 332 -11.80 -27.39 2.17
CA ASP A 332 -11.22 -26.79 0.96
C ASP A 332 -10.28 -27.75 0.25
N ASP A 333 -10.31 -27.73 -1.08
CA ASP A 333 -9.29 -28.38 -1.90
C ASP A 333 -8.06 -27.46 -2.05
N VAL A 334 -6.88 -28.03 -1.88
CA VAL A 334 -5.61 -27.30 -1.99
C VAL A 334 -4.72 -27.94 -3.04
N VAL A 335 -4.26 -27.14 -3.99
CA VAL A 335 -3.19 -27.55 -4.90
C VAL A 335 -1.95 -26.70 -4.62
N GLN A 336 -0.84 -27.39 -4.39
CA GLN A 336 0.43 -26.78 -4.08
C GLN A 336 1.54 -27.40 -4.95
N LEU A 337 2.36 -26.55 -5.54
CA LEU A 337 3.56 -26.93 -6.30
C LEU A 337 4.75 -26.15 -5.77
N THR A 338 5.84 -26.88 -5.52
CA THR A 338 7.13 -26.31 -5.13
C THR A 338 8.20 -26.77 -6.08
N ASP A 339 8.94 -25.86 -6.69
CA ASP A 339 10.15 -26.13 -7.47
C ASP A 339 11.34 -25.50 -6.74
N ALA A 340 12.01 -26.30 -5.92
CA ALA A 340 13.15 -25.85 -5.12
C ALA A 340 14.34 -25.43 -5.99
N THR A 341 14.48 -25.95 -7.23
CA THR A 341 15.59 -25.61 -8.12
C THR A 341 15.43 -24.22 -8.73
N LYS A 342 14.19 -23.77 -8.89
CA LYS A 342 13.82 -22.44 -9.41
C LYS A 342 13.39 -21.46 -8.34
N GLY A 343 13.34 -21.88 -7.07
CA GLY A 343 12.79 -21.07 -5.98
C GLY A 343 11.33 -20.66 -6.22
N ALA A 344 10.57 -21.52 -6.92
CA ALA A 344 9.18 -21.22 -7.27
C ALA A 344 8.21 -21.97 -6.36
N TYR A 345 7.19 -21.26 -5.89
CA TYR A 345 6.10 -21.78 -5.09
C TYR A 345 4.76 -21.28 -5.62
N ARG A 346 3.82 -22.18 -5.77
CA ARG A 346 2.47 -21.87 -6.21
C ARG A 346 1.47 -22.64 -5.36
N LYS A 347 0.46 -21.96 -4.87
CA LYS A 347 -0.63 -22.56 -4.11
C LYS A 347 -1.94 -21.92 -4.52
N VAL A 348 -2.98 -22.71 -4.66
CA VAL A 348 -4.36 -22.24 -4.79
C VAL A 348 -5.26 -22.98 -3.82
N VAL A 349 -6.29 -22.30 -3.36
CA VAL A 349 -7.32 -22.80 -2.48
C VAL A 349 -8.66 -22.74 -3.23
N VAL A 350 -9.36 -23.87 -3.28
CA VAL A 350 -10.63 -24.02 -3.98
C VAL A 350 -11.71 -24.46 -2.99
N ARG A 351 -12.84 -23.79 -3.02
CA ARG A 351 -14.02 -24.05 -2.18
C ARG A 351 -15.24 -24.09 -3.07
N ASP A 352 -16.08 -25.13 -2.97
CA ASP A 352 -17.30 -25.28 -3.77
C ASP A 352 -17.07 -25.06 -5.27
N ASN A 353 -16.01 -25.69 -5.81
CA ASN A 353 -15.56 -25.58 -7.19
C ASN A 353 -15.26 -24.14 -7.65
N ARG A 354 -14.88 -23.22 -6.74
CA ARG A 354 -14.49 -21.84 -7.01
C ARG A 354 -13.13 -21.53 -6.42
N LEU A 355 -12.34 -20.72 -7.11
CA LEU A 355 -11.05 -20.25 -6.62
C LEU A 355 -11.28 -19.19 -5.54
N VAL A 356 -10.89 -19.49 -4.28
CA VAL A 356 -11.07 -18.56 -3.16
C VAL A 356 -9.79 -17.83 -2.77
N GLY A 357 -8.62 -18.34 -3.13
CA GLY A 357 -7.36 -17.67 -2.87
C GLY A 357 -6.17 -18.38 -3.48
N GLY A 358 -5.03 -17.69 -3.47
CA GLY A 358 -3.78 -18.26 -3.95
C GLY A 358 -2.55 -17.41 -3.65
N VAL A 359 -1.40 -18.08 -3.66
CA VAL A 359 -0.07 -17.49 -3.52
C VAL A 359 0.83 -18.04 -4.61
N LEU A 360 1.51 -17.13 -5.32
CA LEU A 360 2.56 -17.48 -6.29
C LEU A 360 3.83 -16.72 -5.90
N LEU A 361 4.96 -17.40 -5.93
CA LEU A 361 6.26 -16.85 -5.62
C LEU A 361 7.28 -17.39 -6.61
N GLY A 362 8.15 -16.53 -7.15
CA GLY A 362 9.18 -16.85 -8.13
C GLY A 362 8.65 -16.93 -9.55
N ASP A 363 7.67 -17.77 -9.84
CA ASP A 363 7.06 -17.91 -11.16
C ASP A 363 5.58 -17.48 -11.14
N LEU A 364 5.28 -16.39 -11.83
CA LEU A 364 3.95 -15.80 -11.94
C LEU A 364 3.24 -16.04 -13.28
N ALA A 365 3.70 -17.02 -14.11
CA ALA A 365 3.12 -17.27 -15.43
C ALA A 365 1.59 -17.49 -15.39
N ALA A 366 1.10 -18.23 -14.40
CA ALA A 366 -0.31 -18.53 -14.23
C ALA A 366 -1.14 -17.37 -13.59
N VAL A 367 -0.50 -16.30 -13.07
CA VAL A 367 -1.20 -15.30 -12.24
C VAL A 367 -2.34 -14.61 -12.96
N GLY A 368 -2.20 -14.32 -14.26
CA GLY A 368 -3.25 -13.63 -15.04
C GLY A 368 -4.50 -14.49 -15.23
N ALA A 369 -4.34 -15.80 -15.44
CA ALA A 369 -5.49 -16.72 -15.56
C ALA A 369 -6.17 -16.91 -14.20
N LEU A 370 -5.39 -17.11 -13.14
CA LEU A 370 -5.90 -17.28 -11.79
C LEU A 370 -6.62 -16.02 -11.27
N ALA A 371 -6.05 -14.84 -11.52
CA ALA A 371 -6.68 -13.58 -11.15
C ALA A 371 -8.05 -13.41 -11.82
N ARG A 372 -8.16 -13.65 -13.13
CA ARG A 372 -9.44 -13.58 -13.86
C ARG A 372 -10.47 -14.57 -13.32
N ALA A 373 -10.07 -15.83 -13.08
CA ALA A 373 -10.97 -16.83 -12.52
C ALA A 373 -11.46 -16.45 -11.12
N TRP A 374 -10.58 -15.90 -10.30
CA TRP A 374 -10.93 -15.44 -8.96
C TRP A 374 -11.79 -14.16 -8.97
N GLU A 375 -11.44 -13.16 -9.77
CA GLU A 375 -12.20 -11.92 -9.92
C GLU A 375 -13.61 -12.15 -10.49
N GLY A 376 -13.73 -13.05 -11.49
CA GLY A 376 -14.99 -13.42 -12.12
C GLY A 376 -15.91 -14.26 -11.24
N ASP A 377 -15.39 -14.82 -10.14
CA ASP A 377 -16.14 -15.75 -9.28
C ASP A 377 -16.82 -16.90 -10.05
N GLU A 378 -16.14 -17.37 -11.10
CA GLU A 378 -16.65 -18.41 -11.97
C GLU A 378 -16.36 -19.79 -11.38
N ALA A 379 -17.29 -20.75 -11.68
CA ALA A 379 -17.02 -22.15 -11.37
C ALA A 379 -15.84 -22.64 -12.22
N LEU A 380 -14.92 -23.36 -11.58
CA LEU A 380 -13.78 -23.94 -12.28
C LEU A 380 -14.24 -25.02 -13.27
N PRO A 381 -13.54 -25.19 -14.42
CA PRO A 381 -13.83 -26.24 -15.36
C PRO A 381 -13.64 -27.62 -14.74
N GLU A 382 -14.36 -28.64 -15.26
CA GLU A 382 -14.17 -30.05 -14.90
C GLU A 382 -12.81 -30.60 -15.39
N ALA A 383 -11.73 -30.01 -14.94
CA ALA A 383 -10.36 -30.40 -15.27
C ALA A 383 -9.59 -30.63 -13.96
N PRO A 384 -8.52 -31.44 -13.96
CA PRO A 384 -7.70 -31.59 -12.76
C PRO A 384 -7.21 -30.23 -12.27
N LEU A 385 -7.43 -29.92 -10.97
CA LEU A 385 -7.06 -28.63 -10.36
C LEU A 385 -5.57 -28.30 -10.53
N LEU A 386 -4.71 -29.32 -10.70
CA LEU A 386 -3.30 -29.16 -11.00
C LEU A 386 -3.06 -28.31 -12.26
N HIS A 387 -3.96 -28.35 -13.23
CA HIS A 387 -3.85 -27.57 -14.46
C HIS A 387 -3.92 -26.05 -14.21
N LEU A 388 -4.54 -25.61 -13.11
CA LEU A 388 -4.54 -24.21 -12.69
C LEU A 388 -3.12 -23.65 -12.45
N LEU A 389 -2.19 -24.52 -12.06
CA LEU A 389 -0.81 -24.15 -11.73
C LEU A 389 0.22 -24.51 -12.81
N THR A 390 -0.13 -25.36 -13.78
CA THR A 390 0.80 -25.90 -14.76
C THR A 390 0.64 -25.36 -16.17
N HIS A 391 -0.46 -24.63 -16.46
CA HIS A 391 -0.68 -24.05 -17.79
C HIS A 391 -0.02 -22.67 -17.89
N ASP A 392 1.01 -22.62 -18.72
CA ASP A 392 1.44 -21.38 -19.35
C ASP A 392 0.30 -20.96 -20.30
N GLY A 393 -0.48 -19.95 -19.97
CA GLY A 393 -1.69 -19.48 -20.67
C GLY A 393 -1.67 -19.44 -22.21
N GLY A 394 -1.20 -20.49 -22.81
CA GLY A 394 -1.18 -20.78 -24.23
C GLY A 394 -2.54 -21.34 -24.63
N SER A 395 -3.31 -20.51 -25.31
CA SER A 395 -4.50 -20.84 -26.10
C SER A 395 -4.36 -22.15 -26.86
N SER A 396 -5.26 -23.05 -26.64
CA SER A 396 -5.73 -23.94 -27.71
C SER A 396 -6.78 -23.23 -28.54
#